data_33d784c2ec16d742c2c6f69775fafa55
#
_entry.id   33d784c2ec16d742c2c6f69775fafa55
#
_cell.length_a   1.000
_cell.length_b   1.000
_cell.length_c   1.000
_cell.angle_alpha   90.00
_cell.angle_beta   90.00
_cell.angle_gamma   90.00
#
_symmetry.space_group_name_H-M   'P 1'
#
loop_
_entity.id
_entity.type
_entity.pdbx_description
1 polymer ?
#
loop_
_entity_poly.entity_id
_entity_poly.type
_entity_poly.pdbx_seq_one_letter_code
_entity_poly.pdbx_strand_id
1 'polypeptide(L)' 'MEKYKRIRELREDADLTQEKLGKAINVPQRTYAYYESGQRMIPPFVLCSLADFYNVSVD' A
#
# COMPACT_ATOMS: atom_id res chain seq x y z
N MET A 1 -17.79 1.56 3.16
CA MET A 1 -16.64 2.33 2.71
C MET A 1 -15.39 1.50 2.82
N GLU A 2 -14.61 1.42 1.76
CA GLU A 2 -13.36 0.65 1.76
C GLU A 2 -12.31 1.40 2.56
N LYS A 3 -11.77 0.75 3.58
CA LYS A 3 -10.79 1.35 4.47
C LYS A 3 -9.49 1.71 3.77
N TYR A 4 -9.08 0.89 2.80
CA TYR A 4 -7.78 1.04 2.14
C TYR A 4 -7.89 1.43 0.67
N LYS A 5 -9.01 2.00 0.30
CA LYS A 5 -9.21 2.46 -1.08
C LYS A 5 -8.14 3.46 -1.51
N ARG A 6 -7.69 4.30 -0.58
CA ARG A 6 -6.71 5.33 -0.88
C ARG A 6 -5.35 4.76 -1.29
N ILE A 7 -4.90 3.66 -0.69
CA ILE A 7 -3.61 3.10 -1.07
C ILE A 7 -3.66 2.54 -2.49
N ARG A 8 -4.79 1.98 -2.87
CA ARG A 8 -4.96 1.49 -4.23
C ARG A 8 -4.98 2.66 -5.22
N GLU A 9 -5.68 3.73 -4.89
CA GLU A 9 -5.74 4.91 -5.75
C GLU A 9 -4.35 5.53 -5.93
N LEU A 10 -3.59 5.65 -4.87
CA LEU A 10 -2.23 6.17 -4.94
C LEU A 10 -1.35 5.30 -5.83
N ARG A 11 -1.48 3.98 -5.70
CA ARG A 11 -0.71 3.06 -6.52
C ARG A 11 -1.06 3.22 -8.00
N GLU A 12 -2.35 3.28 -8.31
CA GLU A 12 -2.81 3.42 -9.70
C GLU A 12 -2.38 4.76 -10.28
N ASP A 13 -2.47 5.81 -9.49
CA ASP A 13 -2.02 7.14 -9.92
C ASP A 13 -0.54 7.18 -10.23
N ALA A 14 0.25 6.38 -9.51
CA ALA A 14 1.69 6.31 -9.73
C ALA A 14 2.06 5.30 -10.84
N ASP A 15 1.06 4.68 -11.45
CA ASP A 15 1.27 3.72 -12.54
C ASP A 15 2.08 2.50 -12.09
N LEU A 16 1.84 2.06 -10.86
CA LEU A 16 2.56 0.93 -10.28
C LEU A 16 1.69 -0.31 -10.22
N THR A 17 2.30 -1.46 -10.46
CA THR A 17 1.64 -2.75 -10.18
C THR A 17 1.79 -3.06 -8.70
N GLN A 18 0.97 -3.99 -8.20
CA GLN A 18 1.11 -4.48 -6.83
C GLN A 18 2.49 -5.08 -6.59
N GLU A 19 3.02 -5.76 -7.59
CA GLU A 19 4.35 -6.36 -7.50
C GLU A 19 5.44 -5.30 -7.32
N LYS A 20 5.39 -4.27 -8.15
CA LYS A 20 6.40 -3.21 -8.09
C LYS A 20 6.34 -2.45 -6.77
N LEU A 21 5.13 -2.14 -6.32
CA LEU A 21 4.99 -1.42 -5.05
C LEU A 21 5.41 -2.31 -3.88
N GLY A 22 5.04 -3.58 -3.90
CA GLY A 22 5.46 -4.51 -2.85
C GLY A 22 6.97 -4.55 -2.73
N LYS A 23 7.68 -4.62 -3.85
CA LYS A 23 9.15 -4.60 -3.84
C LYS A 23 9.69 -3.28 -3.27
N ALA A 24 9.05 -2.17 -3.62
CA ALA A 24 9.52 -0.86 -3.17
C ALA A 24 9.42 -0.70 -1.66
N ILE A 25 8.41 -1.27 -1.05
CA ILE A 25 8.20 -1.18 0.40
C ILE A 25 8.60 -2.46 1.14
N ASN A 26 9.24 -3.39 0.43
CA ASN A 26 9.77 -4.63 1.00
C ASN A 26 8.66 -5.53 1.58
N VAL A 27 7.57 -5.64 0.85
CA VAL A 27 6.42 -6.49 1.22
C VAL A 27 6.14 -7.43 0.05
N PRO A 28 5.93 -8.74 0.30
CA PRO A 28 5.58 -9.64 -0.80
C PRO A 28 4.31 -9.20 -1.50
N GLN A 29 4.23 -9.41 -2.81
CA GLN A 29 3.06 -9.01 -3.59
C GLN A 29 1.77 -9.58 -3.02
N ARG A 30 1.77 -10.84 -2.65
CA ARG A 30 0.58 -11.50 -2.10
C ARG A 30 0.11 -10.80 -0.82
N THR A 31 1.04 -10.47 0.04
CA THR A 31 0.72 -9.79 1.30
C THR A 31 0.18 -8.39 1.02
N TYR A 32 0.81 -7.68 0.11
CA TYR A 32 0.33 -6.34 -0.25
C TYR A 32 -1.09 -6.40 -0.82
N ALA A 33 -1.38 -7.40 -1.65
CA ALA A 33 -2.71 -7.57 -2.22
C ALA A 33 -3.78 -7.75 -1.14
N TYR A 34 -3.44 -8.47 -0.06
CA TYR A 34 -4.35 -8.62 1.08
C TYR A 34 -4.65 -7.28 1.76
N TYR A 35 -3.69 -6.39 1.78
CA TYR A 35 -3.89 -5.06 2.35
C TYR A 35 -4.87 -4.25 1.50
N GLU A 36 -4.71 -4.26 0.19
CA GLU A 36 -5.61 -3.53 -0.69
C GLU A 36 -7.04 -4.07 -0.65
N SER A 37 -7.20 -5.38 -0.53
CA SER A 37 -8.52 -6.00 -0.48
C SER A 37 -9.19 -5.87 0.88
N GLY A 38 -8.44 -5.48 1.91
CA GLY A 38 -8.97 -5.37 3.26
C GLY A 38 -9.00 -6.67 4.02
N GLN A 39 -8.43 -7.75 3.46
CA GLN A 39 -8.39 -9.04 4.13
C GLN A 39 -7.45 -9.06 5.32
N ARG A 40 -6.48 -8.17 5.35
CA ARG A 40 -5.56 -8.01 6.47
C ARG A 40 -5.40 -6.54 6.80
N MET A 41 -5.27 -6.25 8.09
CA MET A 41 -4.99 -4.89 8.53
C MET A 41 -3.55 -4.54 8.19
N ILE A 42 -3.33 -3.29 7.80
CA ILE A 42 -1.99 -2.82 7.47
C ILE A 42 -1.25 -2.51 8.76
N PRO A 43 -0.09 -3.15 9.01
CA PRO A 43 0.70 -2.83 10.19
C PRO A 43 1.21 -1.40 10.13
N PRO A 44 1.45 -0.75 11.29
CA PRO A 44 1.96 0.63 11.28
C PRO A 44 3.24 0.81 10.50
N PHE A 45 4.17 -0.15 10.54
CA PHE A 45 5.42 0.00 9.80
C PHE A 45 5.21 -0.01 8.29
N VAL A 46 4.18 -0.73 7.80
CA VAL A 46 3.86 -0.71 6.38
C VAL A 46 3.23 0.61 6.00
N LEU A 47 2.36 1.16 6.85
CA LEU A 47 1.80 2.49 6.62
C LEU A 47 2.89 3.54 6.54
N CYS A 48 3.88 3.47 7.43
CA CYS A 48 5.01 4.40 7.39
C CYS A 48 5.81 4.24 6.09
N SER A 49 6.04 3.01 5.66
CA SER A 49 6.74 2.75 4.40
C SER A 49 5.98 3.32 3.20
N LEU A 50 4.67 3.17 3.20
CA LEU A 50 3.85 3.71 2.12
C LEU A 50 3.88 5.25 2.13
N ALA A 51 3.79 5.85 3.32
CA ALA A 51 3.85 7.29 3.44
C ALA A 51 5.19 7.84 2.94
N ASP A 52 6.28 7.18 3.32
CA ASP A 52 7.60 7.56 2.86
C ASP A 52 7.73 7.43 1.34
N PHE A 53 7.22 6.33 0.81
CA PHE A 53 7.31 6.07 -0.63
C PHE A 53 6.55 7.14 -1.42
N TYR A 54 5.36 7.52 -0.96
CA TYR A 54 4.55 8.51 -1.65
C TYR A 54 4.81 9.94 -1.17
N ASN A 55 5.63 10.10 -0.15
CA ASN A 55 5.94 11.40 0.43
C ASN A 55 4.65 12.12 0.89
N VAL A 56 3.79 11.41 1.59
CA VAL A 56 2.52 11.93 2.09
C VAL A 56 2.38 11.62 3.58
N SER A 57 1.41 12.28 4.21
CA SER A 57 1.09 12.03 5.62
C SER A 57 0.34 10.69 5.74
N VAL A 58 0.51 10.02 6.87
CA VAL A 58 -0.15 8.72 7.12
C VAL A 58 -1.54 8.86 7.71
N ASP A 59 -2.01 10.02 7.93
CA ASP A 59 -3.32 10.27 8.54
C ASP A 59 -4.47 9.67 7.74
#